data_270315bbfc1c0b2bdcf203170130276d
#
_entry.id   270315bbfc1c0b2bdcf203170130276d
#
_cell.length_a   1.000
_cell.length_b   1.000
_cell.length_c   1.000
_cell.angle_alpha   90.00
_cell.angle_beta   90.00
_cell.angle_gamma   90.00
#
_symmetry.space_group_name_H-M   'P 1'
#
loop_
_entity.id
_entity.type
_entity.pdbx_description
1 polymer ?
#
loop_
_entity_poly.entity_id
_entity_poly.type
_entity_poly.pdbx_seq_one_letter_code
_entity_poly.pdbx_strand_id
1 'polypeptide(L)'
;MENEITDNGSLSETEHQPVANEDSLTIPAEKSFNQQILDNKKLIEVLHKTFIGILVSIAIIFLFIFFIYIIPALQEIPSGDKSKVTNNTELKKEPSYKKQISQMNRDIQRLSRKYNGYTTGQSYLVINTTDNLFYLFRNKKQVREGHCSTGSFKMLKTEEGRSWIFKTPKGKFWIQGKITNPPWRRPDWAYVEEGLPVPSQDDPSRYEYNVLGDYAMALGDGYLIHGTIYKRALGMPVTHGCVRLDDDDLKIIFNTLSIGSKVYIF
;
A
#
# COMPACT_ATOMS: atom_id res chain seq x y z
N MET A 1 43.73 6.84 50.25
CA MET A 1 43.96 8.17 50.80
C MET A 1 42.56 8.74 50.93
N GLU A 2 41.82 8.43 52.07
CA GLU A 2 41.98 9.18 53.36
C GLU A 2 41.62 10.63 53.12
N ASN A 3 40.66 11.27 53.78
CA ASN A 3 40.20 11.21 55.19
C ASN A 3 38.87 11.97 55.19
N GLU A 4 37.82 11.53 55.85
CA GLU A 4 37.54 11.69 57.29
C GLU A 4 37.30 13.14 57.74
N ILE A 5 36.15 13.29 58.36
CA ILE A 5 35.88 13.52 59.81
C ILE A 5 35.53 15.01 60.02
N THR A 6 34.60 15.47 60.81
CA THR A 6 33.86 15.25 62.04
C THR A 6 32.89 16.39 62.26
N ASP A 7 31.80 16.23 62.82
CA ASP A 7 31.27 16.00 64.18
C ASP A 7 30.92 17.28 64.96
N ASN A 8 29.94 17.14 65.83
CA ASN A 8 29.57 17.91 67.06
C ASN A 8 28.61 19.13 66.79
N GLY A 9 27.56 19.28 67.50
CA GLY A 9 27.06 18.75 68.75
C GLY A 9 26.36 19.81 69.55
N SER A 10 25.46 19.36 70.39
CA SER A 10 24.98 19.87 71.71
C SER A 10 23.73 20.77 71.66
N LEU A 11 22.61 20.24 72.12
CA LEU A 11 22.03 20.20 73.47
C LEU A 11 21.85 21.53 74.19
N SER A 12 20.55 21.82 74.53
CA SER A 12 20.02 22.14 75.87
C SER A 12 18.53 22.53 75.74
N GLU A 13 17.62 21.73 76.25
CA GLU A 13 17.03 21.76 77.61
C GLU A 13 16.46 23.13 78.01
N THR A 14 15.22 23.17 78.28
CA THR A 14 14.27 23.03 79.37
C THR A 14 13.33 24.25 79.25
N GLU A 15 12.07 24.32 79.62
CA GLU A 15 11.34 23.93 80.83
C GLU A 15 9.84 24.19 80.69
N HIS A 16 9.03 23.30 81.28
CA HIS A 16 7.77 23.43 81.98
C HIS A 16 6.63 24.37 81.61
N GLN A 17 5.53 23.69 81.32
CA GLN A 17 4.08 23.70 81.68
C GLN A 17 3.52 24.90 82.54
N PRO A 18 2.17 25.18 82.69
CA PRO A 18 1.07 24.18 82.69
C PRO A 18 -0.32 24.62 82.08
N VAL A 19 -1.16 23.61 81.80
CA VAL A 19 -2.55 23.33 82.18
C VAL A 19 -3.70 24.28 81.85
N ALA A 20 -4.71 23.66 81.26
CA ALA A 20 -6.16 23.84 81.27
C ALA A 20 -6.77 24.57 80.09
N ASN A 21 -7.56 23.89 79.26
CA ASN A 21 -8.99 23.65 79.47
C ASN A 21 -9.55 22.70 78.37
N GLU A 22 -10.22 21.65 78.83
CA GLU A 22 -11.18 20.92 78.07
C GLU A 22 -12.37 21.83 77.77
N ASP A 23 -12.71 21.98 76.48
CA ASP A 23 -14.08 22.13 76.07
C ASP A 23 -14.27 21.85 74.59
N SER A 24 -15.02 20.79 74.32
CA SER A 24 -15.89 20.55 73.15
C SER A 24 -15.24 20.63 71.75
N LEU A 25 -14.57 19.53 71.33
CA LEU A 25 -14.43 19.18 69.94
C LEU A 25 -15.61 18.36 69.51
N THR A 26 -16.68 18.99 69.10
CA THR A 26 -17.77 18.37 68.32
C THR A 26 -17.28 18.25 66.87
N ILE A 27 -17.24 17.03 66.43
CA ILE A 27 -16.72 16.47 65.20
C ILE A 27 -17.41 17.07 63.96
N PRO A 28 -16.72 17.81 63.08
CA PRO A 28 -17.25 18.16 61.74
C PRO A 28 -17.00 17.08 60.65
N ALA A 29 -16.22 16.03 60.94
CA ALA A 29 -15.74 15.09 59.93
C ALA A 29 -16.83 14.10 59.46
N GLU A 30 -17.79 13.71 60.28
CA GLU A 30 -18.80 12.71 59.93
C GLU A 30 -19.89 13.25 59.01
N LYS A 31 -20.22 14.55 59.12
CA LYS A 31 -21.16 15.24 58.21
C LYS A 31 -20.53 15.43 56.82
N SER A 32 -19.22 15.71 56.72
CA SER A 32 -18.53 15.89 55.46
C SER A 32 -18.40 14.57 54.68
N PHE A 33 -18.12 13.47 55.34
CA PHE A 33 -18.01 12.13 54.73
C PHE A 33 -19.32 11.62 54.18
N ASN A 34 -20.42 11.73 54.94
CA ASN A 34 -21.76 11.35 54.49
C ASN A 34 -22.25 12.21 53.31
N GLN A 35 -21.89 13.50 53.29
CA GLN A 35 -22.22 14.40 52.18
C GLN A 35 -21.49 13.98 50.91
N GLN A 36 -20.19 13.66 50.99
CA GLN A 36 -19.40 13.15 49.85
C GLN A 36 -19.93 11.82 49.30
N ILE A 37 -20.37 10.91 50.16
CA ILE A 37 -20.99 9.64 49.71
C ILE A 37 -22.31 9.89 48.99
N LEU A 38 -23.13 10.84 49.46
CA LEU A 38 -24.39 11.21 48.81
C LEU A 38 -24.16 11.85 47.42
N ASP A 39 -23.18 12.75 47.33
CA ASP A 39 -22.82 13.44 46.09
C ASP A 39 -22.20 12.46 45.05
N ASN A 40 -21.35 11.52 45.51
CA ASN A 40 -20.86 10.44 44.65
C ASN A 40 -21.98 9.51 44.17
N LYS A 41 -22.96 9.21 45.00
CA LYS A 41 -24.12 8.40 44.61
C LYS A 41 -24.99 9.09 43.57
N LYS A 42 -25.23 10.39 43.74
CA LYS A 42 -25.93 11.22 42.75
C LYS A 42 -25.16 11.32 41.44
N LEU A 43 -23.83 11.48 41.50
CA LEU A 43 -22.96 11.54 40.32
C LEU A 43 -23.00 10.23 39.55
N ILE A 44 -22.93 9.08 40.25
CA ILE A 44 -23.05 7.75 39.63
C ILE A 44 -24.43 7.56 38.98
N GLU A 45 -25.49 8.01 39.62
CA GLU A 45 -26.83 7.93 39.04
C GLU A 45 -27.01 8.79 37.80
N VAL A 46 -26.42 10.00 37.77
CA VAL A 46 -26.43 10.86 36.62
C VAL A 46 -25.57 10.25 35.49
N LEU A 47 -24.39 9.72 35.78
CA LEU A 47 -23.54 9.04 34.82
C LEU A 47 -24.23 7.80 34.23
N HIS A 48 -24.95 7.04 35.05
CA HIS A 48 -25.71 5.85 34.58
C HIS A 48 -26.86 6.26 33.65
N LYS A 49 -27.58 7.31 33.97
CA LYS A 49 -28.69 7.84 33.13
C LYS A 49 -28.15 8.40 31.81
N THR A 50 -27.02 9.11 31.84
CA THR A 50 -26.39 9.63 30.62
C THR A 50 -25.84 8.50 29.73
N PHE A 51 -25.24 7.47 30.35
CA PHE A 51 -24.76 6.29 29.63
C PHE A 51 -25.91 5.53 28.94
N ILE A 52 -27.02 5.32 29.63
CA ILE A 52 -28.22 4.71 29.04
C ILE A 52 -28.74 5.58 27.89
N GLY A 53 -28.80 6.91 28.07
CA GLY A 53 -29.20 7.83 27.00
C GLY A 53 -28.35 7.73 25.75
N ILE A 54 -27.03 7.60 25.91
CA ILE A 54 -26.10 7.40 24.80
C ILE A 54 -26.34 6.07 24.11
N LEU A 55 -26.52 4.98 24.87
CA LEU A 55 -26.80 3.66 24.28
C LEU A 55 -28.11 3.63 23.50
N VAL A 56 -29.16 4.28 24.01
CA VAL A 56 -30.45 4.40 23.31
C VAL A 56 -30.28 5.22 22.03
N SER A 57 -29.51 6.32 22.06
CA SER A 57 -29.23 7.13 20.88
C SER A 57 -28.48 6.34 19.81
N ILE A 58 -27.48 5.56 20.20
CA ILE A 58 -26.73 4.66 19.29
C ILE A 58 -27.66 3.61 18.68
N ALA A 59 -28.54 3.02 19.47
CA ALA A 59 -29.50 2.04 18.98
C ALA A 59 -30.49 2.65 17.97
N ILE A 60 -30.96 3.88 18.20
CA ILE A 60 -31.83 4.61 17.26
C ILE A 60 -31.09 4.90 15.95
N ILE A 61 -29.84 5.36 16.02
CA ILE A 61 -29.02 5.60 14.83
C ILE A 61 -28.81 4.30 14.05
N PHE A 62 -28.51 3.22 14.75
CA PHE A 62 -28.36 1.90 14.13
C PHE A 62 -29.63 1.42 13.44
N LEU A 63 -30.80 1.58 14.10
CA LEU A 63 -32.09 1.28 13.48
C LEU A 63 -32.37 2.16 12.25
N PHE A 64 -32.01 3.43 12.31
CA PHE A 64 -32.18 4.33 11.18
C PHE A 64 -31.33 3.92 9.98
N ILE A 65 -30.06 3.58 10.22
CA ILE A 65 -29.17 3.04 9.18
C ILE A 65 -29.71 1.70 8.65
N PHE A 66 -30.19 0.82 9.53
CA PHE A 66 -30.78 -0.46 9.14
C PHE A 66 -31.99 -0.28 8.21
N PHE A 67 -32.90 0.64 8.55
CA PHE A 67 -34.09 0.90 7.73
C PHE A 67 -33.76 1.57 6.40
N ILE A 68 -32.79 2.47 6.36
CA ILE A 68 -32.46 3.20 5.12
C ILE A 68 -31.58 2.38 4.17
N TYR A 69 -30.65 1.59 4.71
CA TYR A 69 -29.66 0.90 3.86
C TYR A 69 -29.89 -0.61 3.75
N ILE A 70 -30.28 -1.27 4.83
CA ILE A 70 -30.37 -2.73 4.84
C ILE A 70 -31.73 -3.21 4.33
N ILE A 71 -32.83 -2.56 4.68
CA ILE A 71 -34.16 -2.98 4.19
C ILE A 71 -34.30 -2.80 2.67
N PRO A 72 -33.91 -1.67 2.05
CA PRO A 72 -33.93 -1.55 0.59
C PRO A 72 -33.01 -2.58 -0.08
N ALA A 73 -31.81 -2.79 0.46
CA ALA A 73 -30.89 -3.80 -0.07
C ALA A 73 -31.43 -5.24 0.02
N LEU A 74 -32.20 -5.53 1.06
CA LEU A 74 -32.90 -6.83 1.18
C LEU A 74 -34.10 -6.94 0.27
N GLN A 75 -34.74 -5.82 -0.10
CA GLN A 75 -35.84 -5.79 -1.06
C GLN A 75 -35.36 -5.92 -2.50
N GLU A 76 -34.11 -5.50 -2.80
CA GLU A 76 -33.44 -5.72 -4.10
C GLU A 76 -32.92 -7.14 -4.29
N ILE A 77 -32.84 -7.96 -3.22
CA ILE A 77 -32.68 -9.40 -3.40
C ILE A 77 -33.98 -9.87 -4.03
N PRO A 78 -33.98 -10.26 -5.32
CA PRO A 78 -35.19 -10.74 -5.95
C PRO A 78 -35.67 -11.90 -5.08
N SER A 79 -36.76 -11.69 -4.36
CA SER A 79 -37.52 -12.78 -3.76
C SER A 79 -37.76 -13.72 -4.91
N GLY A 80 -37.03 -14.82 -4.91
CA GLY A 80 -37.20 -15.81 -5.94
C GLY A 80 -38.68 -16.08 -6.00
N ASP A 81 -39.32 -15.43 -6.94
CA ASP A 81 -40.70 -15.67 -7.27
C ASP A 81 -40.78 -17.17 -7.56
N LYS A 82 -41.34 -17.90 -6.62
CA LYS A 82 -41.74 -19.30 -6.82
C LYS A 82 -42.84 -19.39 -7.87
N SER A 83 -43.03 -18.31 -8.65
CA SER A 83 -43.88 -18.32 -9.82
C SER A 83 -43.14 -19.07 -10.93
N LYS A 84 -43.48 -20.34 -11.01
CA LYS A 84 -43.23 -21.19 -12.16
C LYS A 84 -41.74 -21.40 -12.49
N VAL A 85 -41.16 -22.45 -11.95
CA VAL A 85 -40.27 -23.27 -12.74
C VAL A 85 -41.03 -23.68 -14.00
N THR A 86 -41.20 -22.73 -14.92
CA THR A 86 -41.46 -23.01 -16.29
C THR A 86 -40.28 -23.81 -16.75
N ASN A 87 -40.53 -25.06 -17.04
CA ASN A 87 -39.57 -26.03 -17.49
C ASN A 87 -38.54 -25.34 -18.38
N ASN A 88 -37.26 -25.37 -18.01
CA ASN A 88 -36.12 -24.89 -18.81
C ASN A 88 -36.14 -25.38 -20.28
N THR A 89 -36.99 -26.32 -20.54
CA THR A 89 -37.25 -26.90 -21.87
C THR A 89 -38.09 -25.99 -22.77
N GLU A 90 -39.02 -25.18 -22.20
CA GLU A 90 -39.87 -24.29 -23.03
C GLU A 90 -39.16 -22.97 -23.34
N LEU A 91 -38.43 -22.39 -22.40
CA LEU A 91 -37.58 -21.22 -22.64
C LEU A 91 -36.55 -21.47 -23.76
N LYS A 92 -36.03 -22.69 -23.87
CA LYS A 92 -35.12 -23.10 -24.95
C LYS A 92 -35.77 -23.15 -26.33
N LYS A 93 -37.09 -23.18 -26.43
CA LYS A 93 -37.84 -23.24 -27.69
C LYS A 93 -38.19 -21.88 -28.25
N GLU A 94 -38.14 -20.80 -27.46
CA GLU A 94 -38.45 -19.47 -27.96
C GLU A 94 -37.43 -18.98 -28.99
N PRO A 95 -37.83 -18.48 -30.15
CA PRO A 95 -36.96 -17.95 -31.18
C PRO A 95 -36.06 -16.81 -30.66
N SER A 96 -36.57 -16.01 -29.70
CA SER A 96 -35.85 -14.92 -29.05
C SER A 96 -34.66 -15.46 -28.23
N TYR A 97 -34.86 -16.53 -27.46
CA TYR A 97 -33.81 -17.16 -26.64
C TYR A 97 -32.68 -17.71 -27.53
N LYS A 98 -33.01 -18.44 -28.57
CA LYS A 98 -32.04 -18.94 -29.56
C LYS A 98 -31.22 -17.83 -30.21
N LYS A 99 -31.88 -16.72 -30.57
CA LYS A 99 -31.23 -15.54 -31.12
C LYS A 99 -30.26 -14.90 -30.13
N GLN A 100 -30.66 -14.75 -28.87
CA GLN A 100 -29.80 -14.21 -27.80
C GLN A 100 -28.59 -15.10 -27.56
N ILE A 101 -28.74 -16.40 -27.40
CA ILE A 101 -27.63 -17.35 -27.24
C ILE A 101 -26.69 -17.31 -28.44
N SER A 102 -27.19 -17.26 -29.64
CA SER A 102 -26.35 -17.17 -30.84
C SER A 102 -25.56 -15.84 -30.89
N GLN A 103 -26.19 -14.74 -30.43
CA GLN A 103 -25.53 -13.45 -30.34
C GLN A 103 -24.41 -13.48 -29.24
N MET A 104 -24.72 -13.98 -28.06
CA MET A 104 -23.71 -14.13 -26.99
C MET A 104 -22.54 -15.01 -27.44
N ASN A 105 -22.81 -16.12 -28.11
CA ASN A 105 -21.75 -16.97 -28.63
C ASN A 105 -20.85 -16.24 -29.66
N ARG A 106 -21.43 -15.44 -30.54
CA ARG A 106 -20.65 -14.60 -31.47
C ARG A 106 -19.81 -13.58 -30.74
N ASP A 107 -20.38 -12.92 -29.71
CA ASP A 107 -19.65 -11.94 -28.90
C ASP A 107 -18.53 -12.57 -28.09
N ILE A 108 -18.77 -13.74 -27.49
CA ILE A 108 -17.73 -14.54 -26.80
C ILE A 108 -16.59 -14.89 -27.76
N GLN A 109 -16.91 -15.40 -28.96
CA GLN A 109 -15.89 -15.73 -29.96
C GLN A 109 -15.12 -14.51 -30.45
N ARG A 110 -15.79 -13.37 -30.63
CA ARG A 110 -15.15 -12.12 -31.02
C ARG A 110 -14.21 -11.62 -29.94
N LEU A 111 -14.67 -11.58 -28.67
CA LEU A 111 -13.88 -11.17 -27.52
C LEU A 111 -12.71 -12.14 -27.26
N SER A 112 -12.93 -13.44 -27.39
CA SER A 112 -11.88 -14.44 -27.27
C SER A 112 -10.79 -14.29 -28.34
N ARG A 113 -11.17 -14.03 -29.60
CA ARG A 113 -10.20 -13.74 -30.67
C ARG A 113 -9.41 -12.48 -30.39
N LYS A 114 -10.08 -11.40 -29.95
CA LYS A 114 -9.44 -10.14 -29.56
C LYS A 114 -8.47 -10.37 -28.39
N TYR A 115 -8.90 -11.04 -27.34
CA TYR A 115 -8.07 -11.39 -26.18
C TYR A 115 -6.86 -12.24 -26.59
N ASN A 116 -7.05 -13.27 -27.42
CA ASN A 116 -5.97 -14.11 -27.91
C ASN A 116 -4.99 -13.36 -28.82
N GLY A 117 -5.45 -12.32 -29.51
CA GLY A 117 -4.59 -11.42 -30.29
C GLY A 117 -3.70 -10.54 -29.43
N TYR A 118 -4.16 -10.12 -28.25
CA TYR A 118 -3.37 -9.33 -27.32
C TYR A 118 -2.48 -10.20 -26.43
N THR A 119 -2.97 -11.36 -25.97
CA THR A 119 -2.25 -12.26 -25.09
C THR A 119 -1.84 -13.52 -25.85
N THR A 120 -0.56 -13.78 -25.94
CA THR A 120 -0.04 -15.05 -26.47
C THR A 120 -0.08 -16.13 -25.39
N GLY A 121 -0.03 -17.41 -25.78
CA GLY A 121 0.24 -18.51 -24.86
C GLY A 121 1.66 -18.47 -24.26
N GLN A 122 2.52 -17.60 -24.80
CA GLN A 122 3.87 -17.35 -24.29
C GLN A 122 3.82 -16.54 -23.00
N SER A 123 4.89 -16.62 -22.21
CA SER A 123 5.05 -15.80 -21.01
C SER A 123 5.20 -14.32 -21.37
N TYR A 124 4.62 -13.46 -20.57
CA TYR A 124 4.71 -12.00 -20.71
C TYR A 124 4.69 -11.32 -19.34
N LEU A 125 5.18 -10.09 -19.32
CA LEU A 125 5.22 -9.26 -18.13
C LEU A 125 4.30 -8.05 -18.30
N VAL A 126 3.65 -7.67 -17.22
CA VAL A 126 2.84 -6.45 -17.12
C VAL A 126 3.41 -5.59 -16.01
N ILE A 127 3.65 -4.31 -16.28
CA ILE A 127 4.11 -3.31 -15.32
C ILE A 127 3.02 -2.25 -15.17
N ASN A 128 2.52 -2.09 -13.95
CA ASN A 128 1.64 -1.01 -13.56
C ASN A 128 2.48 0.11 -12.93
N THR A 129 2.69 1.21 -13.67
CA THR A 129 3.49 2.34 -13.19
C THR A 129 2.76 3.23 -12.19
N THR A 130 1.45 3.11 -12.08
CA THR A 130 0.64 3.86 -11.12
C THR A 130 0.82 3.32 -9.71
N ASP A 131 0.74 1.99 -9.56
CA ASP A 131 0.85 1.31 -8.27
C ASP A 131 2.26 0.75 -8.01
N ASN A 132 3.16 0.87 -9.00
CA ASN A 132 4.51 0.30 -8.96
C ASN A 132 4.50 -1.21 -8.68
N LEU A 133 3.64 -1.92 -9.41
CA LEU A 133 3.49 -3.37 -9.33
C LEU A 133 3.84 -4.03 -10.66
N PHE A 134 4.33 -5.25 -10.59
CA PHE A 134 4.47 -6.10 -11.76
C PHE A 134 3.61 -7.35 -11.65
N TYR A 135 3.23 -7.91 -12.79
CA TYR A 135 2.51 -9.16 -12.92
C TYR A 135 3.15 -10.02 -14.01
N LEU A 136 3.63 -11.21 -13.63
CA LEU A 136 4.19 -12.18 -14.56
C LEU A 136 3.11 -13.21 -14.95
N PHE A 137 2.94 -13.38 -16.24
CA PHE A 137 2.00 -14.35 -16.80
C PHE A 137 2.71 -15.46 -17.55
N ARG A 138 2.23 -16.68 -17.37
CA ARG A 138 2.63 -17.88 -18.14
C ARG A 138 1.39 -18.67 -18.52
N ASN A 139 1.26 -19.02 -19.80
CA ASN A 139 0.07 -19.72 -20.33
C ASN A 139 -1.24 -18.98 -19.94
N LYS A 140 -1.24 -17.65 -20.02
CA LYS A 140 -2.37 -16.76 -19.69
C LYS A 140 -2.78 -16.75 -18.20
N LYS A 141 -2.07 -17.43 -17.33
CA LYS A 141 -2.29 -17.42 -15.88
C LYS A 141 -1.23 -16.53 -15.23
N GLN A 142 -1.65 -15.70 -14.32
CA GLN A 142 -0.72 -14.97 -13.45
C GLN A 142 0.00 -15.97 -12.54
N VAL A 143 1.32 -15.94 -12.59
CA VAL A 143 2.17 -16.88 -11.84
C VAL A 143 2.98 -16.17 -10.76
N ARG A 144 3.15 -14.84 -10.87
CA ARG A 144 3.83 -14.03 -9.86
C ARG A 144 3.38 -12.57 -9.94
N GLU A 145 3.39 -11.90 -8.81
CA GLU A 145 3.24 -10.45 -8.67
C GLU A 145 4.17 -9.95 -7.59
N GLY A 146 4.47 -8.66 -7.62
CA GLY A 146 5.30 -8.01 -6.61
C GLY A 146 5.50 -6.54 -6.90
N HIS A 147 6.27 -5.90 -6.03
CA HIS A 147 6.61 -4.49 -6.18
C HIS A 147 7.74 -4.29 -7.19
N CYS A 148 7.63 -3.20 -7.94
CA CYS A 148 8.71 -2.69 -8.78
C CYS A 148 8.92 -1.20 -8.50
N SER A 149 10.02 -0.63 -8.98
CA SER A 149 10.18 0.83 -9.01
C SER A 149 10.24 1.30 -10.45
N THR A 150 9.59 2.43 -10.71
CA THR A 150 9.49 3.03 -12.03
C THR A 150 9.97 4.47 -12.03
N GLY A 151 9.93 5.16 -13.17
CA GLY A 151 10.39 6.53 -13.35
C GLY A 151 9.74 7.52 -12.40
N SER A 152 10.55 8.45 -11.88
CA SER A 152 10.15 9.43 -10.87
C SER A 152 9.33 10.61 -11.41
N PHE A 153 9.20 10.72 -12.73
CA PHE A 153 8.60 11.88 -13.44
C PHE A 153 9.30 13.22 -13.17
N LYS A 154 10.47 13.21 -12.55
CA LYS A 154 11.28 14.41 -12.36
C LYS A 154 11.88 14.87 -13.68
N MET A 155 12.13 16.16 -13.79
CA MET A 155 12.81 16.76 -14.91
C MET A 155 14.16 17.32 -14.46
N LEU A 156 15.22 16.88 -15.11
CA LEU A 156 16.56 17.45 -14.99
C LEU A 156 16.78 18.44 -16.15
N LYS A 157 17.21 19.64 -15.87
CA LYS A 157 17.55 20.67 -16.87
C LYS A 157 18.94 21.19 -16.61
N THR A 158 19.69 21.46 -17.67
CA THR A 158 20.95 22.22 -17.62
C THR A 158 20.72 23.69 -17.98
N GLU A 159 21.66 24.55 -17.62
CA GLU A 159 21.65 25.96 -18.00
C GLU A 159 21.75 26.14 -19.53
N GLU A 160 22.38 25.20 -20.23
CA GLU A 160 22.53 25.14 -21.69
C GLU A 160 21.26 24.69 -22.42
N GLY A 161 20.15 24.43 -21.71
CA GLY A 161 18.85 24.06 -22.27
C GLY A 161 18.65 22.58 -22.56
N ARG A 162 19.61 21.69 -22.25
CA ARG A 162 19.36 20.23 -22.29
C ARG A 162 18.38 19.83 -21.17
N SER A 163 17.48 18.89 -21.46
CA SER A 163 16.52 18.39 -20.45
C SER A 163 16.25 16.91 -20.60
N TRP A 164 16.04 16.25 -19.47
CA TRP A 164 15.63 14.84 -19.37
C TRP A 164 14.42 14.72 -18.47
N ILE A 165 13.45 13.93 -18.89
CA ILE A 165 12.28 13.58 -18.07
C ILE A 165 12.43 12.12 -17.69
N PHE A 166 12.50 11.85 -16.41
CA PHE A 166 12.72 10.53 -15.83
C PHE A 166 11.41 9.74 -15.72
N LYS A 167 10.91 9.26 -16.84
CA LYS A 167 9.66 8.50 -16.91
C LYS A 167 9.88 7.11 -17.51
N THR A 168 9.21 6.11 -16.97
CA THR A 168 9.10 4.81 -17.60
C THR A 168 8.15 4.92 -18.79
N PRO A 169 8.55 4.51 -20.01
CA PRO A 169 7.70 4.61 -21.18
C PRO A 169 6.52 3.67 -21.07
N LYS A 170 5.34 4.14 -21.46
CA LYS A 170 4.11 3.34 -21.49
C LYS A 170 3.89 2.75 -22.87
N GLY A 171 3.33 1.54 -22.91
CA GLY A 171 3.03 0.86 -24.17
C GLY A 171 3.36 -0.64 -24.15
N LYS A 172 3.53 -1.17 -25.35
CA LYS A 172 3.90 -2.56 -25.56
C LYS A 172 5.34 -2.65 -26.03
N PHE A 173 6.15 -3.37 -25.29
CA PHE A 173 7.55 -3.61 -25.53
C PHE A 173 7.84 -5.10 -25.71
N TRP A 174 9.07 -5.41 -26.07
CA TRP A 174 9.60 -6.77 -26.17
C TRP A 174 10.94 -6.82 -25.48
N ILE A 175 11.28 -7.98 -24.90
CA ILE A 175 12.64 -8.24 -24.42
C ILE A 175 13.54 -8.35 -25.65
N GLN A 176 14.45 -7.38 -25.80
CA GLN A 176 15.41 -7.31 -26.91
C GLN A 176 16.71 -8.02 -26.60
N GLY A 177 17.08 -8.06 -25.32
CA GLY A 177 18.31 -8.70 -24.85
C GLY A 177 18.21 -9.09 -23.39
N LYS A 178 19.02 -10.07 -23.01
CA LYS A 178 19.14 -10.58 -21.64
C LYS A 178 20.63 -10.61 -21.28
N ILE A 179 20.99 -10.02 -20.16
CA ILE A 179 22.37 -9.84 -19.74
C ILE A 179 22.50 -10.34 -18.29
N THR A 180 23.53 -11.12 -18.02
CA THR A 180 23.96 -11.51 -16.68
C THR A 180 25.13 -10.64 -16.25
N ASN A 181 25.18 -10.24 -15.00
CA ASN A 181 26.18 -9.32 -14.46
C ASN A 181 26.31 -8.04 -15.31
N PRO A 182 25.21 -7.33 -15.59
CA PRO A 182 25.19 -6.21 -16.53
C PRO A 182 26.06 -5.05 -16.02
N PRO A 183 27.01 -4.54 -16.83
CA PRO A 183 27.60 -3.26 -16.53
C PRO A 183 26.60 -2.14 -16.80
N TRP A 184 26.56 -1.15 -15.94
CA TRP A 184 25.80 0.07 -16.19
C TRP A 184 26.67 1.09 -16.92
N ARG A 185 26.34 1.40 -18.16
CA ARG A 185 26.95 2.50 -18.87
C ARG A 185 26.23 3.79 -18.48
N ARG A 186 26.89 4.63 -17.69
CA ARG A 186 26.35 5.91 -17.20
C ARG A 186 26.00 6.83 -18.37
N PRO A 187 24.75 7.26 -18.51
CA PRO A 187 24.35 8.25 -19.50
C PRO A 187 24.74 9.66 -19.06
N ASP A 188 24.69 10.62 -19.97
CA ASP A 188 25.09 12.02 -19.72
C ASP A 188 24.34 12.64 -18.54
N TRP A 189 23.05 12.35 -18.40
CA TRP A 189 22.24 12.89 -17.33
C TRP A 189 22.74 12.48 -15.94
N ALA A 190 23.38 11.32 -15.79
CA ALA A 190 23.90 10.87 -14.50
C ALA A 190 25.06 11.75 -14.01
N TYR A 191 25.91 12.20 -14.92
CA TYR A 191 26.98 13.15 -14.60
C TYR A 191 26.42 14.55 -14.32
N VAL A 192 25.44 14.99 -15.11
CA VAL A 192 24.81 16.29 -14.94
C VAL A 192 24.07 16.37 -13.60
N GLU A 193 23.37 15.31 -13.18
CA GLU A 193 22.65 15.24 -11.90
C GLU A 193 23.61 15.35 -10.70
N GLU A 194 24.81 14.80 -10.85
CA GLU A 194 25.87 14.85 -9.82
C GLU A 194 26.75 16.13 -9.91
N GLY A 195 26.50 17.01 -10.89
CA GLY A 195 27.32 18.20 -11.10
C GLY A 195 28.74 17.89 -11.62
N LEU A 196 28.92 16.72 -12.25
CA LEU A 196 30.22 16.28 -12.79
C LEU A 196 30.34 16.59 -14.26
N PRO A 197 31.56 16.77 -14.77
CA PRO A 197 31.80 16.90 -16.19
C PRO A 197 31.45 15.61 -16.93
N VAL A 198 30.76 15.74 -18.08
CA VAL A 198 30.34 14.58 -18.87
C VAL A 198 31.54 14.08 -19.70
N PRO A 199 32.03 12.84 -19.46
CA PRO A 199 33.11 12.26 -20.23
C PRO A 199 32.73 11.99 -21.69
N SER A 200 33.70 11.72 -22.55
CA SER A 200 33.42 11.29 -23.94
C SER A 200 32.56 10.01 -23.97
N GLN A 201 31.90 9.80 -25.11
CA GLN A 201 30.97 8.63 -25.21
C GLN A 201 31.70 7.28 -25.07
N ASP A 202 32.97 7.22 -25.47
CA ASP A 202 33.77 5.99 -25.43
C ASP A 202 34.69 5.89 -24.21
N ASP A 203 34.53 6.78 -23.26
CA ASP A 203 35.33 6.79 -22.03
C ASP A 203 34.99 5.54 -21.15
N PRO A 204 36.01 4.71 -20.79
CA PRO A 204 35.82 3.57 -19.93
C PRO A 204 35.25 3.92 -18.54
N SER A 205 35.46 5.14 -18.04
CA SER A 205 34.90 5.59 -16.74
C SER A 205 33.39 5.67 -16.71
N ARG A 206 32.73 5.56 -17.86
CA ARG A 206 31.28 5.50 -17.96
C ARG A 206 30.68 4.19 -17.47
N TYR A 207 31.48 3.14 -17.26
CA TYR A 207 30.97 1.82 -16.87
C TYR A 207 31.10 1.59 -15.39
N GLU A 208 29.97 1.31 -14.76
CA GLU A 208 29.88 0.88 -13.36
C GLU A 208 29.36 -0.56 -13.30
N TYR A 209 29.92 -1.33 -12.38
CA TYR A 209 29.58 -2.73 -12.19
C TYR A 209 28.80 -2.92 -10.88
N ASN A 210 27.98 -3.97 -10.80
CA ASN A 210 27.20 -4.39 -9.63
C ASN A 210 26.10 -3.42 -9.19
N VAL A 211 25.76 -2.40 -9.98
CA VAL A 211 24.70 -1.43 -9.65
C VAL A 211 23.31 -1.84 -10.18
N LEU A 212 23.28 -2.69 -11.22
CA LEU A 212 22.06 -3.17 -11.86
C LEU A 212 21.57 -4.53 -11.35
N GLY A 213 22.25 -5.12 -10.34
CA GLY A 213 21.99 -6.47 -9.87
C GLY A 213 22.52 -7.55 -10.83
N ASP A 214 22.14 -8.80 -10.57
CA ASP A 214 22.69 -9.97 -11.30
C ASP A 214 22.19 -10.10 -12.74
N TYR A 215 21.05 -9.50 -13.06
CA TYR A 215 20.38 -9.65 -14.35
C TYR A 215 19.82 -8.33 -14.87
N ALA A 216 19.82 -8.18 -16.19
CA ALA A 216 19.08 -7.13 -16.86
C ALA A 216 18.41 -7.65 -18.15
N MET A 217 17.26 -7.07 -18.46
CA MET A 217 16.52 -7.32 -19.70
C MET A 217 16.30 -6.00 -20.43
N ALA A 218 16.79 -5.90 -21.68
CA ALA A 218 16.68 -4.69 -22.48
C ALA A 218 15.31 -4.59 -23.14
N LEU A 219 14.71 -3.39 -23.10
CA LEU A 219 13.43 -3.05 -23.75
C LEU A 219 13.61 -2.17 -25.00
N GLY A 220 14.83 -1.70 -25.26
CA GLY A 220 15.16 -0.70 -26.28
C GLY A 220 15.33 0.70 -25.70
N ASP A 221 15.91 1.60 -26.49
CA ASP A 221 16.10 3.02 -26.16
C ASP A 221 16.79 3.28 -24.80
N GLY A 222 17.65 2.34 -24.36
CA GLY A 222 18.33 2.42 -23.08
C GLY A 222 17.50 2.03 -21.86
N TYR A 223 16.25 1.64 -22.02
CA TYR A 223 15.40 1.17 -20.92
C TYR A 223 15.66 -0.30 -20.59
N LEU A 224 15.80 -0.56 -19.30
CA LEU A 224 16.06 -1.89 -18.76
C LEU A 224 15.04 -2.28 -17.69
N ILE A 225 14.82 -3.57 -17.56
CA ILE A 225 14.29 -4.20 -16.34
C ILE A 225 15.49 -4.84 -15.65
N HIS A 226 15.81 -4.45 -14.41
CA HIS A 226 17.03 -4.86 -13.73
C HIS A 226 16.85 -4.94 -12.21
N GLY A 227 17.84 -5.41 -11.49
CA GLY A 227 17.87 -5.46 -10.04
C GLY A 227 18.15 -4.10 -9.38
N THR A 228 18.29 -4.10 -8.08
CA THR A 228 18.62 -2.88 -7.33
C THR A 228 19.37 -3.19 -6.05
N ILE A 229 20.37 -2.35 -5.77
CA ILE A 229 21.01 -2.29 -4.45
C ILE A 229 20.15 -1.51 -3.43
N TYR A 230 19.13 -0.76 -3.90
CA TYR A 230 18.27 0.10 -3.07
C TYR A 230 16.91 -0.56 -2.82
N LYS A 231 16.88 -1.71 -2.15
CA LYS A 231 15.64 -2.50 -1.92
C LYS A 231 14.54 -1.74 -1.18
N ARG A 232 14.91 -0.77 -0.32
CA ARG A 232 13.94 0.07 0.42
C ARG A 232 13.06 0.96 -0.47
N ALA A 233 13.50 1.20 -1.70
CA ALA A 233 12.79 2.05 -2.64
C ALA A 233 11.85 1.26 -3.57
N LEU A 234 11.77 -0.06 -3.44
CA LEU A 234 10.82 -0.86 -4.21
C LEU A 234 9.37 -0.48 -3.87
N GLY A 235 8.53 -0.43 -4.88
CA GLY A 235 7.15 0.06 -4.77
C GLY A 235 7.01 1.57 -4.95
N MET A 236 8.10 2.31 -5.21
CA MET A 236 8.08 3.76 -5.38
C MET A 236 8.57 4.22 -6.76
N PRO A 237 8.04 5.34 -7.29
CA PRO A 237 8.51 5.93 -8.55
C PRO A 237 9.79 6.75 -8.31
N VAL A 238 10.92 6.09 -8.29
CA VAL A 238 12.23 6.69 -7.92
C VAL A 238 13.32 6.50 -8.97
N THR A 239 13.02 5.89 -10.12
CA THR A 239 14.04 5.63 -11.14
C THR A 239 14.11 6.75 -12.17
N HIS A 240 15.13 6.68 -13.02
CA HIS A 240 15.29 7.57 -14.17
C HIS A 240 14.58 7.05 -15.44
N GLY A 241 13.74 6.01 -15.28
CA GLY A 241 12.95 5.43 -16.36
C GLY A 241 13.00 3.90 -16.46
N CYS A 242 14.09 3.26 -16.02
CA CYS A 242 14.18 1.81 -15.93
C CYS A 242 13.20 1.25 -14.89
N VAL A 243 12.89 -0.03 -15.00
CA VAL A 243 12.10 -0.77 -14.03
C VAL A 243 13.03 -1.56 -13.12
N ARG A 244 12.97 -1.29 -11.81
CA ARG A 244 13.74 -2.04 -10.80
C ARG A 244 12.88 -3.09 -10.13
N LEU A 245 13.45 -4.26 -9.93
CA LEU A 245 12.84 -5.40 -9.26
C LEU A 245 13.71 -5.88 -8.10
N ASP A 246 13.11 -6.61 -7.19
CA ASP A 246 13.86 -7.42 -6.21
C ASP A 246 14.61 -8.55 -6.93
N ASP A 247 15.72 -9.01 -6.35
CA ASP A 247 16.61 -9.99 -6.98
C ASP A 247 15.91 -11.34 -7.21
N ASP A 248 15.07 -11.79 -6.27
CA ASP A 248 14.33 -13.05 -6.40
C ASP A 248 13.26 -12.97 -7.49
N ASP A 249 12.54 -11.85 -7.54
CA ASP A 249 11.55 -11.59 -8.57
C ASP A 249 12.19 -11.49 -9.95
N LEU A 250 13.28 -10.71 -10.03
CA LEU A 250 14.04 -10.54 -11.26
C LEU A 250 14.56 -11.87 -11.80
N LYS A 251 15.12 -12.71 -10.95
CA LYS A 251 15.64 -14.04 -11.33
C LYS A 251 14.54 -14.93 -11.91
N ILE A 252 13.36 -14.93 -11.28
CA ILE A 252 12.20 -15.71 -11.75
C ILE A 252 11.72 -15.16 -13.11
N ILE A 253 11.59 -13.85 -13.24
CA ILE A 253 11.15 -13.19 -14.47
C ILE A 253 12.17 -13.42 -15.58
N PHE A 254 13.46 -13.24 -15.29
CA PHE A 254 14.55 -13.46 -16.23
C PHE A 254 14.55 -14.89 -16.77
N ASN A 255 14.34 -15.90 -15.90
CA ASN A 255 14.30 -17.30 -16.32
C ASN A 255 13.01 -17.68 -17.06
N THR A 256 11.91 -16.97 -16.81
CA THR A 256 10.60 -17.24 -17.42
C THR A 256 10.43 -16.59 -18.79
N LEU A 257 10.98 -15.39 -18.97
CA LEU A 257 10.88 -14.63 -20.21
C LEU A 257 12.05 -14.96 -21.14
N SER A 258 11.76 -15.02 -22.43
CA SER A 258 12.75 -15.16 -23.51
C SER A 258 12.91 -13.85 -24.27
N ILE A 259 13.94 -13.70 -25.06
CA ILE A 259 14.05 -12.64 -26.07
C ILE A 259 12.80 -12.73 -26.97
N GLY A 260 12.16 -11.59 -27.25
CA GLY A 260 10.89 -11.50 -27.96
C GLY A 260 9.64 -11.64 -27.06
N SER A 261 9.77 -11.98 -25.76
CA SER A 261 8.65 -11.95 -24.83
C SER A 261 8.09 -10.54 -24.70
N LYS A 262 6.77 -10.43 -24.60
CA LYS A 262 6.06 -9.15 -24.52
C LYS A 262 6.14 -8.56 -23.11
N VAL A 263 6.29 -7.24 -23.05
CA VAL A 263 6.19 -6.46 -21.82
C VAL A 263 5.18 -5.34 -22.05
N TYR A 264 4.16 -5.27 -21.23
CA TYR A 264 3.14 -4.23 -21.26
C TYR A 264 3.36 -3.29 -20.09
N ILE A 265 3.46 -1.99 -20.35
CA ILE A 265 3.68 -0.94 -19.33
C ILE A 265 2.56 0.08 -19.46
N PHE A 266 1.82 0.34 -18.37
CA PHE A 266 0.69 1.27 -18.33
C PHE A 266 0.65 2.12 -17.05
#